data_d775b610051066603c30353bc354d255
#
_entry.id   d775b610051066603c30353bc354d255
#
_cell.length_a   1.000
_cell.length_b   1.000
_cell.length_c   1.000
_cell.angle_alpha   90.00
_cell.angle_beta   90.00
_cell.angle_gamma   90.00
#
_symmetry.space_group_name_H-M   'P 1'
#
loop_
_entity.id
_entity.type
_entity.pdbx_description
1 polymer ?
#
loop_
_entity_poly.entity_id
_entity_poly.type
_entity_poly.pdbx_seq_one_letter_code
_entity_poly.pdbx_strand_id
1 'polypeptide(L)'
;MDKILIAHRGNTAGRFESYENEPKYIDKALGLGFDVEVDVWYQDNQLYLGHGEPLYGVNRDWFSDRIDGLWIHCKNIETLVYFMENPTSICNGFLKYHRFFLHKTDEAVITSRGDIWVFPGKQPI
;
A
#
# COMPACT_ATOMS: atom_id res chain seq x y z
N MET A 1 9.08 20.80 -7.00
CA MET A 1 8.81 19.53 -6.28
C MET A 1 7.68 18.79 -6.98
N ASP A 2 7.95 17.59 -7.39
CA ASP A 2 6.96 16.81 -8.12
C ASP A 2 5.85 16.35 -7.18
N LYS A 3 4.62 16.41 -7.68
CA LYS A 3 3.49 15.87 -6.94
C LYS A 3 3.42 14.37 -7.14
N ILE A 4 3.13 13.65 -6.06
CA ILE A 4 2.86 12.22 -6.11
C ILE A 4 1.35 12.07 -6.19
N LEU A 5 0.88 11.40 -7.24
CA LEU A 5 -0.53 11.05 -7.39
C LEU A 5 -0.71 9.62 -6.91
N ILE A 6 -1.59 9.44 -5.94
CA ILE A 6 -1.81 8.13 -5.32
C ILE A 6 -3.21 7.64 -5.69
N ALA A 7 -3.26 6.48 -6.34
CA ALA A 7 -4.51 5.82 -6.67
C ALA A 7 -4.97 4.99 -5.48
N HIS A 8 -6.09 5.34 -4.89
CA HIS A 8 -6.65 4.64 -3.74
C HIS A 8 -7.17 3.27 -4.18
N ARG A 9 -6.53 2.20 -3.70
CA ARG A 9 -6.84 0.81 -4.08
C ARG A 9 -6.72 0.55 -5.58
N GLY A 10 -5.93 1.36 -6.27
CA GLY A 10 -5.74 1.26 -7.72
C GLY A 10 -6.71 2.08 -8.57
N ASN A 11 -7.63 2.81 -7.95
CA ASN A 11 -8.62 3.62 -8.67
C ASN A 11 -7.97 4.85 -9.31
N THR A 12 -8.01 4.92 -10.64
CA THR A 12 -7.47 6.07 -11.38
C THR A 12 -8.56 6.91 -12.04
N ALA A 13 -9.77 6.37 -12.18
CA ALA A 13 -10.88 7.02 -12.89
C ALA A 13 -12.19 6.86 -12.11
N GLY A 14 -12.17 7.10 -10.80
CA GLY A 14 -13.31 6.92 -9.93
C GLY A 14 -13.29 5.54 -9.27
N ARG A 15 -14.25 5.33 -8.39
CA ARG A 15 -14.27 4.12 -7.57
C ARG A 15 -14.96 2.96 -8.30
N PHE A 16 -14.21 1.85 -8.41
CA PHE A 16 -14.74 0.59 -8.97
C PHE A 16 -14.49 -0.53 -7.96
N GLU A 17 -15.40 -0.71 -7.02
CA GLU A 17 -15.22 -1.63 -5.90
C GLU A 17 -14.82 -3.05 -6.30
N SER A 18 -15.37 -3.57 -7.39
CA SER A 18 -15.08 -4.93 -7.82
C SER A 18 -13.64 -5.12 -8.31
N TYR A 19 -12.92 -4.04 -8.59
CA TYR A 19 -11.52 -4.10 -9.03
C TYR A 19 -10.54 -3.65 -7.97
N GLU A 20 -11.02 -2.97 -6.93
CA GLU A 20 -10.13 -2.44 -5.89
C GLU A 20 -9.24 -3.53 -5.29
N ASN A 21 -7.95 -3.21 -5.15
CA ASN A 21 -6.93 -4.11 -4.62
C ASN A 21 -6.61 -5.34 -5.50
N GLU A 22 -7.24 -5.49 -6.67
CA GLU A 22 -6.85 -6.56 -7.58
C GLU A 22 -5.45 -6.29 -8.13
N PRO A 23 -4.53 -7.29 -8.12
CA PRO A 23 -3.15 -7.06 -8.56
C PRO A 23 -3.01 -6.44 -9.94
N LYS A 24 -3.80 -6.89 -10.91
CA LYS A 24 -3.75 -6.33 -12.28
C LYS A 24 -4.24 -4.89 -12.34
N TYR A 25 -5.22 -4.55 -11.53
CA TYR A 25 -5.76 -3.20 -11.44
C TYR A 25 -4.71 -2.25 -10.85
N ILE A 26 -3.99 -2.72 -9.84
CA ILE A 26 -2.89 -1.99 -9.23
C ILE A 26 -1.76 -1.77 -10.24
N ASP A 27 -1.38 -2.80 -10.98
CA ASP A 27 -0.33 -2.69 -11.99
C ASP A 27 -0.69 -1.72 -13.10
N LYS A 28 -1.96 -1.65 -13.47
CA LYS A 28 -2.43 -0.68 -14.46
C LYS A 28 -2.23 0.75 -13.95
N ALA A 29 -2.58 1.00 -12.69
CA ALA A 29 -2.37 2.33 -12.09
C ALA A 29 -0.90 2.70 -12.03
N LEU A 30 -0.05 1.77 -11.60
CA LEU A 30 1.41 1.98 -11.57
C LEU A 30 1.94 2.27 -12.98
N GLY A 31 1.47 1.55 -13.98
CA GLY A 31 1.87 1.76 -15.37
C GLY A 31 1.45 3.12 -15.93
N LEU A 32 0.43 3.75 -15.35
CA LEU A 32 -0.02 5.09 -15.72
C LEU A 32 0.73 6.20 -14.97
N GLY A 33 1.69 5.85 -14.10
CA GLY A 33 2.49 6.81 -13.37
C GLY A 33 1.97 7.17 -11.98
N PHE A 34 0.94 6.49 -11.50
CA PHE A 34 0.44 6.68 -10.14
C PHE A 34 1.25 5.83 -9.16
N ASP A 35 1.40 6.34 -7.93
CA ASP A 35 1.62 5.45 -6.80
C ASP A 35 0.27 4.85 -6.43
N VAL A 36 0.26 3.78 -5.66
CA VAL A 36 -0.99 3.10 -5.32
C VAL A 36 -1.05 2.81 -3.82
N GLU A 37 -2.16 3.17 -3.20
CA GLU A 37 -2.47 2.73 -1.84
C GLU A 37 -3.15 1.38 -1.95
N VAL A 38 -2.65 0.39 -1.18
CA VAL A 38 -3.18 -0.97 -1.17
C VAL A 38 -3.52 -1.40 0.25
N ASP A 39 -4.62 -2.12 0.38
CA ASP A 39 -5.03 -2.70 1.66
C ASP A 39 -4.43 -4.10 1.79
N VAL A 40 -3.66 -4.33 2.85
CA VAL A 40 -2.87 -5.56 2.99
C VAL A 40 -3.19 -6.26 4.30
N TRP A 41 -3.30 -7.58 4.23
CA TRP A 41 -3.50 -8.48 5.36
C TRP A 41 -2.37 -9.49 5.42
N TYR A 42 -1.87 -9.75 6.62
CA TYR A 42 -0.98 -10.88 6.87
C TYR A 42 -1.68 -11.78 7.87
N GLN A 43 -2.04 -12.98 7.43
CA GLN A 43 -2.66 -13.95 8.32
C GLN A 43 -2.33 -15.36 7.84
N ASP A 44 -2.18 -16.28 8.77
CA ASP A 44 -1.81 -17.67 8.49
C ASP A 44 -0.57 -17.79 7.61
N ASN A 45 0.44 -16.94 7.89
CA ASN A 45 1.72 -16.90 7.16
C ASN A 45 1.57 -16.56 5.66
N GLN A 46 0.51 -15.86 5.29
CA GLN A 46 0.23 -15.49 3.90
C GLN A 46 -0.14 -14.02 3.81
N LEU A 47 0.34 -13.34 2.75
CA LEU A 47 -0.02 -11.97 2.44
C LEU A 47 -1.19 -11.93 1.47
N TYR A 48 -2.12 -11.01 1.72
CA TYR A 48 -3.33 -10.83 0.89
C TYR A 48 -3.60 -9.35 0.67
N LEU A 49 -4.25 -9.06 -0.46
CA LEU A 49 -4.82 -7.74 -0.73
C LEU A 49 -6.33 -7.81 -0.57
N GLY A 50 -6.93 -6.74 -0.09
CA GLY A 50 -8.39 -6.66 0.05
C GLY A 50 -8.79 -5.63 1.09
N HIS A 51 -9.90 -4.93 0.86
CA HIS A 51 -10.34 -3.88 1.76
C HIS A 51 -11.05 -4.40 3.00
N GLY A 52 -12.17 -5.07 2.84
CA GLY A 52 -12.98 -5.57 3.95
C GLY A 52 -12.57 -6.95 4.42
N GLU A 53 -11.85 -7.68 3.61
CA GLU A 53 -11.39 -9.04 3.89
C GLU A 53 -10.20 -9.37 2.99
N PRO A 54 -9.38 -10.37 3.37
CA PRO A 54 -8.29 -10.81 2.49
C PRO A 54 -8.86 -11.54 1.28
N LEU A 55 -8.62 -11.00 0.09
CA LEU A 55 -9.18 -11.51 -1.16
C LEU A 55 -8.14 -12.10 -2.11
N TYR A 56 -7.03 -11.39 -2.31
CA TYR A 56 -6.05 -11.75 -3.34
C TYR A 56 -4.73 -12.15 -2.69
N GLY A 57 -4.36 -13.42 -2.77
CA GLY A 57 -3.09 -13.90 -2.27
C GLY A 57 -1.94 -13.37 -3.12
N VAL A 58 -0.92 -12.81 -2.47
CA VAL A 58 0.29 -12.35 -3.13
C VAL A 58 1.49 -12.76 -2.31
N ASN A 59 2.65 -12.89 -2.95
CA ASN A 59 3.85 -13.25 -2.24
C ASN A 59 4.69 -12.02 -1.90
N ARG A 60 5.75 -12.24 -1.15
CA ARG A 60 6.67 -11.19 -0.72
C ARG A 60 7.28 -10.44 -1.92
N ASP A 61 7.63 -11.16 -2.98
CA ASP A 61 8.26 -10.57 -4.15
C ASP A 61 7.35 -9.61 -4.89
N TRP A 62 6.04 -9.85 -4.85
CA TRP A 62 5.08 -8.93 -5.43
C TRP A 62 5.25 -7.53 -4.84
N PHE A 63 5.44 -7.46 -3.52
CA PHE A 63 5.67 -6.18 -2.83
C PHE A 63 7.05 -5.62 -3.13
N SER A 64 8.08 -6.45 -3.12
CA SER A 64 9.45 -6.01 -3.39
C SER A 64 9.60 -5.37 -4.76
N ASP A 65 8.97 -5.97 -5.76
CA ASP A 65 9.04 -5.49 -7.14
C ASP A 65 8.36 -4.14 -7.32
N ARG A 66 7.51 -3.74 -6.39
CA ARG A 66 6.71 -2.52 -6.46
C ARG A 66 6.98 -1.54 -5.31
N ILE A 67 8.10 -1.72 -4.63
CA ILE A 67 8.39 -1.05 -3.35
C ILE A 67 8.29 0.48 -3.41
N ASP A 68 8.68 1.08 -4.52
CA ASP A 68 8.67 2.54 -4.64
C ASP A 68 7.30 3.12 -5.00
N GLY A 69 6.40 2.27 -5.47
CA GLY A 69 5.07 2.72 -5.89
C GLY A 69 3.95 2.40 -4.93
N LEU A 70 4.21 1.63 -3.87
CA LEU A 70 3.15 1.20 -2.97
C LEU A 70 3.11 2.00 -1.67
N TRP A 71 1.89 2.31 -1.24
CA TRP A 71 1.57 2.84 0.07
C TRP A 71 0.70 1.79 0.75
N ILE A 72 1.28 1.05 1.69
CA ILE A 72 0.66 -0.13 2.28
C ILE A 72 -0.18 0.25 3.49
N HIS A 73 -1.49 0.07 3.38
CA HIS A 73 -2.40 0.20 4.49
C HIS A 73 -2.53 -1.17 5.17
N CYS A 74 -1.95 -1.29 6.35
CA CYS A 74 -2.02 -2.52 7.13
C CYS A 74 -3.42 -2.67 7.71
N LYS A 75 -4.11 -3.75 7.36
CA LYS A 75 -5.48 -3.99 7.81
C LYS A 75 -5.55 -4.69 9.16
N ASN A 76 -4.45 -5.28 9.60
CA ASN A 76 -4.35 -5.87 10.93
C ASN A 76 -2.96 -5.62 11.50
N ILE A 77 -2.82 -5.88 12.80
CA ILE A 77 -1.55 -5.62 13.50
C ILE A 77 -0.45 -6.57 13.01
N GLU A 78 -0.82 -7.77 12.61
CA GLU A 78 0.12 -8.77 12.10
C GLU A 78 0.80 -8.28 10.83
N THR A 79 0.08 -7.55 9.99
CA THR A 79 0.65 -6.94 8.77
C THR A 79 1.67 -5.87 9.13
N LEU A 80 1.34 -5.02 10.11
CA LEU A 80 2.27 -3.98 10.57
C LEU A 80 3.58 -4.60 11.06
N VAL A 81 3.48 -5.60 11.91
CA VAL A 81 4.65 -6.30 12.46
C VAL A 81 5.45 -6.97 11.33
N TYR A 82 4.76 -7.59 10.39
CA TYR A 82 5.42 -8.24 9.25
C TYR A 82 6.32 -7.27 8.47
N PHE A 83 5.80 -6.11 8.10
CA PHE A 83 6.59 -5.15 7.33
C PHE A 83 7.67 -4.45 8.16
N MET A 84 7.49 -4.33 9.47
CA MET A 84 8.53 -3.83 10.36
C MET A 84 9.71 -4.80 10.45
N GLU A 85 9.45 -6.10 10.42
CA GLU A 85 10.46 -7.14 10.57
C GLU A 85 11.06 -7.62 9.25
N ASN A 86 10.47 -7.26 8.13
CA ASN A 86 10.88 -7.76 6.81
C ASN A 86 11.21 -6.62 5.85
N PRO A 87 12.39 -5.99 5.98
CA PRO A 87 12.85 -5.05 4.97
C PRO A 87 13.02 -5.81 3.66
N THR A 88 12.57 -5.22 2.56
CA THR A 88 12.31 -5.98 1.37
C THR A 88 13.50 -6.16 0.46
N SER A 89 14.46 -5.23 0.47
CA SER A 89 15.61 -5.36 -0.40
C SER A 89 16.81 -4.61 0.15
N ILE A 90 17.99 -4.97 -0.36
CA ILE A 90 19.21 -4.22 -0.12
C ILE A 90 19.51 -3.45 -1.41
N CYS A 91 19.52 -2.12 -1.31
CA CYS A 91 19.82 -1.25 -2.42
C CYS A 91 21.09 -0.48 -2.09
N ASN A 92 22.14 -0.63 -2.90
CA ASN A 92 23.44 0.01 -2.68
C ASN A 92 24.00 -0.22 -1.27
N GLY A 93 23.81 -1.41 -0.71
CA GLY A 93 24.29 -1.77 0.62
C GLY A 93 23.40 -1.32 1.77
N PHE A 94 22.27 -0.69 1.49
CA PHE A 94 21.32 -0.24 2.52
C PHE A 94 20.03 -1.01 2.45
N LEU A 95 19.43 -1.27 3.62
CA LEU A 95 18.10 -1.89 3.69
C LEU A 95 17.05 -0.91 3.20
N LYS A 96 16.09 -1.43 2.43
CA LYS A 96 14.98 -0.65 1.93
C LYS A 96 13.68 -1.17 2.51
N TYR A 97 12.90 -0.27 3.12
CA TYR A 97 11.63 -0.59 3.73
C TYR A 97 10.49 -0.06 2.88
N HIS A 98 9.36 -0.77 2.94
CA HIS A 98 8.11 -0.29 2.36
C HIS A 98 7.58 0.91 3.12
N ARG A 99 6.73 1.71 2.47
CA ARG A 99 5.86 2.65 3.16
C ARG A 99 4.65 1.88 3.64
N PHE A 100 4.46 1.83 4.93
CA PHE A 100 3.30 1.15 5.50
C PHE A 100 2.76 1.93 6.69
N PHE A 101 1.48 1.76 6.95
CA PHE A 101 0.81 2.44 8.05
C PHE A 101 -0.37 1.62 8.53
N LEU A 102 -0.74 1.83 9.78
CA LEU A 102 -1.95 1.27 10.37
C LEU A 102 -2.64 2.42 11.11
N HIS A 103 -3.96 2.52 10.96
CA HIS A 103 -4.72 3.55 11.65
C HIS A 103 -6.09 3.01 12.07
N LYS A 104 -6.67 3.65 13.08
CA LYS A 104 -8.05 3.36 13.50
C LYS A 104 -8.97 4.55 13.23
N THR A 105 -8.42 5.73 13.06
CA THR A 105 -9.05 7.02 12.72
C THR A 105 -7.98 7.87 12.08
N ASP A 106 -8.21 8.98 11.41
CA ASP A 106 -9.40 9.65 10.99
C ASP A 106 -9.12 10.51 9.79
N GLU A 107 -8.08 11.38 9.81
CA GLU A 107 -7.83 12.34 8.75
C GLU A 107 -6.51 12.10 8.06
N ALA A 108 -5.49 11.78 8.82
CA ALA A 108 -4.16 11.53 8.30
C ALA A 108 -3.35 10.65 9.23
N VAL A 109 -2.33 10.00 8.68
CA VAL A 109 -1.37 9.24 9.47
C VAL A 109 0.03 9.48 8.92
N ILE A 110 1.04 9.21 9.74
CA ILE A 110 2.43 9.22 9.32
C ILE A 110 2.82 7.78 9.00
N THR A 111 3.36 7.58 7.80
CA THR A 111 3.82 6.26 7.39
C THR A 111 5.16 5.93 8.02
N SER A 112 5.60 4.68 7.87
CA SER A 112 6.89 4.19 8.35
C SER A 112 8.09 4.95 7.77
N ARG A 113 7.93 5.65 6.66
CA ARG A 113 8.99 6.47 6.04
C ARG A 113 8.86 7.95 6.36
N GLY A 114 7.92 8.34 7.23
CA GLY A 114 7.71 9.73 7.60
C GLY A 114 6.83 10.52 6.64
N ASP A 115 6.24 9.88 5.63
CA ASP A 115 5.27 10.52 4.74
C ASP A 115 3.95 10.75 5.48
N ILE A 116 3.23 11.77 5.09
CA ILE A 116 1.89 12.01 5.64
C ILE A 116 0.86 11.52 4.64
N TRP A 117 0.04 10.57 5.07
CA TRP A 117 -1.09 10.06 4.30
C TRP A 117 -2.36 10.75 4.78
N VAL A 118 -3.09 11.38 3.87
CA VAL A 118 -4.37 12.02 4.17
C VAL A 118 -5.49 11.23 3.51
N PHE A 119 -6.51 10.89 4.29
CA PHE A 119 -7.60 10.05 3.78
C PHE A 119 -8.39 10.76 2.68
N PRO A 120 -8.93 10.01 1.70
CA PRO A 120 -9.78 10.59 0.67
C PRO A 120 -10.91 11.42 1.29
N GLY A 121 -11.11 12.61 0.77
CA GLY A 121 -12.12 13.54 1.30
C GLY A 121 -11.65 14.39 2.47
N LYS A 122 -10.44 14.16 2.98
CA LYS A 122 -9.88 14.93 4.09
C LYS A 122 -8.70 15.81 3.68
N GLN A 123 -8.32 15.78 2.41
CA GLN A 123 -7.22 16.59 1.90
C GLN A 123 -7.57 18.08 2.01
N PRO A 124 -6.61 18.92 2.38
CA PRO A 124 -6.80 20.36 2.35
C PRO A 124 -7.07 20.83 0.92
N ILE A 125 -7.91 21.82 0.81
CA ILE A 125 -8.28 22.40 -0.48
C ILE A 125 -7.17 23.36 -0.96
#